data_aac16ad320c1c523a8083a1382eb853d
#
_entry.id   aac16ad320c1c523a8083a1382eb853d
#
_cell.length_a   1.000
_cell.length_b   1.000
_cell.length_c   1.000
_cell.angle_alpha   90.00
_cell.angle_beta   90.00
_cell.angle_gamma   90.00
#
_symmetry.space_group_name_H-M   'P 1'
#
loop_
_entity.id
_entity.type
_entity.pdbx_description
1 polymer ?
#
loop_
_entity_poly.entity_id
_entity_poly.type
_entity_poly.pdbx_seq_one_letter_code
_entity_poly.pdbx_strand_id
1 'polypeptide(L)'
;MNRIEKGSLLVLAIIVAFNIFFGLGSIPLLDPDEPVYAETAREMIQFNDYLSPRIYNEYWFDKPPMYYWLVAGAMHVFGDGEFAARFPAALMAFSTVIMLYCSITRLFNERAGFWSALVLATSVQFFYLGKAAVTDTTLLFFLTGSLLCYLHKQYWLMYVCMALATVTKGPIGIVFPGAIIFLHILCTGQWQKLFKMHCLRGLLLYFFIAAPW
;
A
#
# COMPACT_ATOMS: atom_id res chain seq x y z
N MET A 1 -6.89 -23.65 1.42
CA MET A 1 -8.09 -22.92 1.91
C MET A 1 -9.29 -23.84 1.82
N ASN A 2 -9.90 -24.17 2.93
CA ASN A 2 -11.09 -25.02 3.00
C ASN A 2 -12.34 -24.29 2.47
N ARG A 3 -13.47 -25.02 2.28
CA ARG A 3 -14.71 -24.43 1.75
C ARG A 3 -15.27 -23.32 2.66
N ILE A 4 -15.12 -23.47 3.97
CA ILE A 4 -15.56 -22.49 4.99
C ILE A 4 -14.70 -21.22 4.90
N GLU A 5 -13.37 -21.36 4.82
CA GLU A 5 -12.43 -20.24 4.66
C GLU A 5 -12.71 -19.40 3.41
N LYS A 6 -13.18 -20.03 2.32
CA LYS A 6 -13.60 -19.32 1.10
C LYS A 6 -14.89 -18.53 1.31
N GLY A 7 -15.82 -19.06 2.10
CA GLY A 7 -17.08 -18.40 2.41
C GLY A 7 -16.90 -17.14 3.25
N SER A 8 -16.11 -17.22 4.32
CA SER A 8 -15.82 -16.07 5.19
C SER A 8 -15.00 -14.98 4.47
N LEU A 9 -14.04 -15.38 3.63
CA LEU A 9 -13.30 -14.44 2.79
C LEU A 9 -14.22 -13.71 1.81
N LEU A 10 -15.14 -14.41 1.15
CA LEU A 10 -16.06 -13.82 0.20
C LEU A 10 -16.98 -12.80 0.88
N VAL A 11 -17.56 -13.16 2.02
CA VAL A 11 -18.42 -12.25 2.80
C VAL A 11 -17.64 -11.00 3.24
N LEU A 12 -16.44 -11.19 3.78
CA LEU A 12 -15.57 -10.08 4.17
C LEU A 12 -15.23 -9.18 2.97
N ALA A 13 -14.86 -9.78 1.84
CA ALA A 13 -14.51 -9.04 0.62
C ALA A 13 -15.69 -8.21 0.10
N ILE A 14 -16.92 -8.75 0.11
CA ILE A 14 -18.12 -8.02 -0.30
C ILE A 14 -18.38 -6.83 0.64
N ILE A 15 -18.34 -7.05 1.96
CA ILE A 15 -18.56 -6.00 2.96
C ILE A 15 -17.53 -4.88 2.79
N VAL A 16 -16.25 -5.24 2.68
CA VAL A 16 -15.15 -4.27 2.55
C VAL A 16 -15.20 -3.53 1.21
N ALA A 17 -15.47 -4.25 0.13
CA ALA A 17 -15.64 -3.62 -1.19
C ALA A 17 -16.79 -2.61 -1.17
N PHE A 18 -17.95 -2.99 -0.66
CA PHE A 18 -19.09 -2.07 -0.53
C PHE A 18 -18.72 -0.84 0.32
N ASN A 19 -18.11 -1.08 1.49
CA ASN A 19 -17.75 0.00 2.41
C ASN A 19 -16.78 1.01 1.78
N ILE A 20 -15.73 0.53 1.10
CA ILE A 20 -14.67 1.39 0.55
C ILE A 20 -15.07 2.02 -0.78
N PHE A 21 -15.68 1.25 -1.71
CA PHE A 21 -15.95 1.74 -3.07
C PHE A 21 -17.30 2.45 -3.22
N PHE A 22 -18.27 2.22 -2.33
CA PHE A 22 -19.57 2.88 -2.42
C PHE A 22 -19.43 4.40 -2.23
N GLY A 23 -19.91 5.17 -3.21
CA GLY A 23 -19.87 6.63 -3.21
C GLY A 23 -18.46 7.24 -3.30
N LEU A 24 -17.47 6.53 -3.84
CA LEU A 24 -16.06 6.95 -3.86
C LEU A 24 -15.85 8.29 -4.62
N GLY A 25 -16.58 8.53 -5.71
CA GLY A 25 -16.50 9.76 -6.51
C GLY A 25 -17.67 10.73 -6.30
N SER A 26 -18.46 10.58 -5.22
CA SER A 26 -19.71 11.34 -5.06
C SER A 26 -19.53 12.74 -4.48
N ILE A 27 -18.38 13.05 -3.93
CA ILE A 27 -18.05 14.35 -3.36
C ILE A 27 -16.80 14.92 -4.01
N PRO A 28 -16.67 16.26 -4.15
CA PRO A 28 -15.45 16.90 -4.65
C PRO A 28 -14.21 16.48 -3.88
N LEU A 29 -13.03 16.63 -4.50
CA LEU A 29 -11.74 16.40 -3.82
C LEU A 29 -11.57 17.40 -2.69
N LEU A 30 -11.08 16.91 -1.54
CA LEU A 30 -10.93 17.69 -0.33
C LEU A 30 -9.54 18.34 -0.25
N ASP A 31 -9.51 19.68 -0.08
CA ASP A 31 -8.29 20.44 0.15
C ASP A 31 -7.61 20.08 1.48
N PRO A 32 -6.27 20.20 1.55
CA PRO A 32 -5.35 20.57 0.46
C PRO A 32 -4.80 19.36 -0.32
N ASP A 33 -4.87 18.15 0.23
CA ASP A 33 -4.07 17.01 -0.24
C ASP A 33 -4.61 16.37 -1.53
N GLU A 34 -5.90 16.04 -1.61
CA GLU A 34 -6.46 15.27 -2.72
C GLU A 34 -6.28 15.96 -4.08
N PRO A 35 -6.57 17.29 -4.21
CA PRO A 35 -6.36 18.00 -5.47
C PRO A 35 -4.90 18.00 -5.93
N VAL A 36 -3.95 18.09 -5.01
CA VAL A 36 -2.50 18.04 -5.32
C VAL A 36 -2.12 16.74 -5.99
N TYR A 37 -2.58 15.59 -5.45
CA TYR A 37 -2.28 14.30 -6.05
C TYR A 37 -2.97 14.10 -7.40
N ALA A 38 -4.22 14.54 -7.52
CA ALA A 38 -4.98 14.44 -8.77
C ALA A 38 -4.39 15.31 -9.87
N GLU A 39 -4.06 16.59 -9.58
CA GLU A 39 -3.50 17.51 -10.55
C GLU A 39 -2.11 17.09 -10.99
N THR A 40 -1.23 16.68 -10.06
CA THR A 40 0.09 16.17 -10.43
C THR A 40 -0.01 14.96 -11.37
N ALA A 41 -0.93 14.04 -11.13
CA ALA A 41 -1.14 12.89 -12.01
C ALA A 41 -1.71 13.30 -13.38
N ARG A 42 -2.61 14.29 -13.43
CA ARG A 42 -3.16 14.86 -14.65
C ARG A 42 -2.05 15.51 -15.50
N GLU A 43 -1.17 16.30 -14.89
CA GLU A 43 -0.06 16.91 -15.59
C GLU A 43 0.97 15.89 -16.09
N MET A 44 1.23 14.80 -15.36
CA MET A 44 2.04 13.68 -15.87
C MET A 44 1.48 13.13 -17.20
N ILE A 45 0.16 12.96 -17.29
CA ILE A 45 -0.50 12.50 -18.51
C ILE A 45 -0.39 13.59 -19.61
N GLN A 46 -0.69 14.84 -19.28
CA GLN A 46 -0.72 15.96 -20.22
C GLN A 46 0.65 16.22 -20.87
N PHE A 47 1.72 16.16 -20.06
CA PHE A 47 3.10 16.36 -20.54
C PHE A 47 3.77 15.07 -21.03
N ASN A 48 3.13 13.92 -20.87
CA ASN A 48 3.71 12.59 -21.11
C ASN A 48 5.05 12.40 -20.39
N ASP A 49 5.16 12.96 -19.18
CA ASP A 49 6.36 12.93 -18.34
C ASP A 49 6.00 12.35 -16.96
N TYR A 50 6.27 11.05 -16.78
CA TYR A 50 5.95 10.31 -15.57
C TYR A 50 7.09 10.30 -14.53
N LEU A 51 8.22 10.94 -14.83
CA LEU A 51 9.37 10.98 -13.92
C LEU A 51 9.46 12.30 -13.15
N SER A 52 9.03 13.41 -13.78
CA SER A 52 9.14 14.74 -13.20
C SER A 52 7.75 15.25 -12.80
N PRO A 53 7.32 15.02 -11.54
CA PRO A 53 6.03 15.51 -11.06
C PRO A 53 5.93 17.03 -11.20
N ARG A 54 4.76 17.51 -11.62
CA ARG A 54 4.46 18.94 -11.76
C ARG A 54 3.11 19.26 -11.17
N ILE A 55 2.94 20.53 -10.78
CA ILE A 55 1.66 21.13 -10.42
C ILE A 55 1.65 22.57 -10.91
N TYR A 56 0.62 22.97 -11.65
CA TYR A 56 0.51 24.29 -12.32
C TYR A 56 1.72 24.60 -13.24
N ASN A 57 2.18 23.57 -13.98
CA ASN A 57 3.34 23.59 -14.87
C ASN A 57 4.71 23.76 -14.17
N GLU A 58 4.79 23.82 -12.85
CA GLU A 58 6.03 23.89 -12.08
C GLU A 58 6.41 22.53 -11.50
N TYR A 59 7.71 22.23 -11.41
CA TYR A 59 8.19 20.98 -10.82
C TYR A 59 7.82 20.88 -9.34
N TRP A 60 7.28 19.72 -8.97
CA TRP A 60 6.75 19.46 -7.63
C TRP A 60 7.27 18.15 -7.05
N PHE A 61 8.41 18.20 -6.34
CA PHE A 61 9.07 17.02 -5.76
C PHE A 61 8.76 16.83 -4.27
N ASP A 62 7.52 17.06 -3.84
CA ASP A 62 7.12 16.88 -2.44
C ASP A 62 7.09 15.40 -2.03
N LYS A 63 6.59 14.53 -2.89
CA LYS A 63 6.50 13.09 -2.64
C LYS A 63 7.08 12.27 -3.80
N PRO A 64 7.57 11.04 -3.51
CA PRO A 64 7.95 10.09 -4.54
C PRO A 64 6.76 9.69 -5.44
N PRO A 65 7.01 9.22 -6.69
CA PRO A 65 6.02 9.23 -7.76
C PRO A 65 5.01 8.08 -7.73
N MET A 66 5.17 7.07 -6.88
CA MET A 66 4.33 5.85 -6.89
C MET A 66 2.84 6.17 -6.91
N TYR A 67 2.39 7.07 -6.05
CA TYR A 67 0.97 7.36 -5.95
C TYR A 67 0.47 8.13 -7.17
N TYR A 68 1.26 9.07 -7.71
CA TYR A 68 0.94 9.77 -8.95
C TYR A 68 0.80 8.80 -10.13
N TRP A 69 1.69 7.80 -10.24
CA TRP A 69 1.59 6.77 -11.27
C TRP A 69 0.32 5.93 -11.16
N LEU A 70 -0.08 5.58 -9.93
CA LEU A 70 -1.30 4.83 -9.69
C LEU A 70 -2.54 5.66 -10.06
N VAL A 71 -2.57 6.94 -9.70
CA VAL A 71 -3.66 7.86 -10.06
C VAL A 71 -3.70 8.09 -11.58
N ALA A 72 -2.55 8.35 -12.22
CA ALA A 72 -2.48 8.50 -13.68
C ALA A 72 -2.97 7.22 -14.40
N GLY A 73 -2.57 6.04 -13.92
CA GLY A 73 -3.09 4.77 -14.42
C GLY A 73 -4.60 4.61 -14.26
N ALA A 74 -5.15 5.04 -13.12
CA ALA A 74 -6.59 5.03 -12.90
C ALA A 74 -7.33 6.03 -13.82
N MET A 75 -6.75 7.22 -14.04
CA MET A 75 -7.31 8.22 -14.97
C MET A 75 -7.33 7.72 -16.42
N HIS A 76 -6.33 6.96 -16.85
CA HIS A 76 -6.35 6.32 -18.18
C HIS A 76 -7.48 5.31 -18.35
N VAL A 77 -7.92 4.64 -17.28
CA VAL A 77 -8.97 3.61 -17.32
C VAL A 77 -10.36 4.19 -17.10
N PHE A 78 -10.51 5.08 -16.12
CA PHE A 78 -11.81 5.58 -15.66
C PHE A 78 -12.13 7.01 -16.10
N GLY A 79 -11.20 7.65 -16.79
CA GLY A 79 -11.29 9.07 -17.11
C GLY A 79 -10.84 9.98 -15.97
N ASP A 80 -10.83 11.29 -16.24
CA ASP A 80 -10.41 12.31 -15.29
C ASP A 80 -11.57 12.67 -14.34
N GLY A 81 -11.40 12.41 -13.06
CA GLY A 81 -12.42 12.70 -12.06
C GLY A 81 -12.07 12.18 -10.66
N GLU A 82 -12.93 12.53 -9.69
CA GLU A 82 -12.76 12.22 -8.27
C GLU A 82 -12.66 10.72 -8.00
N PHE A 83 -13.44 9.93 -8.74
CA PHE A 83 -13.39 8.46 -8.64
C PHE A 83 -12.01 7.93 -9.02
N ALA A 84 -11.46 8.38 -10.15
CA ALA A 84 -10.15 7.93 -10.63
C ALA A 84 -9.04 8.33 -9.66
N ALA A 85 -9.09 9.54 -9.10
CA ALA A 85 -8.12 10.01 -8.13
C ALA A 85 -8.10 9.17 -6.84
N ARG A 86 -9.27 8.74 -6.34
CA ARG A 86 -9.42 7.97 -5.10
C ARG A 86 -9.30 6.46 -5.29
N PHE A 87 -9.53 5.95 -6.50
CA PHE A 87 -9.55 4.51 -6.79
C PHE A 87 -8.28 3.78 -6.34
N PRO A 88 -7.06 4.30 -6.56
CA PRO A 88 -5.84 3.63 -6.10
C PRO A 88 -5.78 3.46 -4.57
N ALA A 89 -6.14 4.50 -3.81
CA ALA A 89 -6.17 4.42 -2.35
C ALA A 89 -7.20 3.37 -1.87
N ALA A 90 -8.39 3.36 -2.47
CA ALA A 90 -9.45 2.41 -2.19
C ALA A 90 -9.00 0.96 -2.51
N LEU A 91 -8.36 0.76 -3.65
CA LEU A 91 -7.84 -0.55 -4.07
C LEU A 91 -6.75 -1.07 -3.12
N MET A 92 -5.83 -0.20 -2.69
CA MET A 92 -4.77 -0.55 -1.74
C MET A 92 -5.34 -0.84 -0.36
N ALA A 93 -6.32 -0.07 0.11
CA ALA A 93 -7.03 -0.35 1.36
C ALA A 93 -7.74 -1.71 1.30
N PHE A 94 -8.54 -1.98 0.27
CA PHE A 94 -9.19 -3.27 0.06
C PHE A 94 -8.18 -4.42 0.05
N SER A 95 -7.10 -4.27 -0.74
CA SER A 95 -6.04 -5.28 -0.86
C SER A 95 -5.33 -5.53 0.47
N THR A 96 -5.14 -4.51 1.30
CA THR A 96 -4.54 -4.65 2.64
C THR A 96 -5.40 -5.54 3.55
N VAL A 97 -6.71 -5.36 3.56
CA VAL A 97 -7.64 -6.18 4.36
C VAL A 97 -7.61 -7.64 3.90
N ILE A 98 -7.65 -7.88 2.59
CA ILE A 98 -7.60 -9.24 2.02
C ILE A 98 -6.24 -9.90 2.31
N MET A 99 -5.15 -9.17 2.13
CA MET A 99 -3.80 -9.66 2.44
C MET A 99 -3.65 -10.02 3.92
N LEU A 100 -4.17 -9.18 4.81
CA LEU A 100 -4.15 -9.43 6.26
C LEU A 100 -4.95 -10.69 6.61
N TYR A 101 -6.19 -10.80 6.11
CA TYR A 101 -7.02 -12.01 6.28
C TYR A 101 -6.26 -13.26 5.86
N CYS A 102 -5.76 -13.30 4.63
CA CYS A 102 -5.09 -14.47 4.09
C CYS A 102 -3.81 -14.84 4.85
N SER A 103 -3.04 -13.83 5.27
CA SER A 103 -1.78 -14.06 5.98
C SER A 103 -2.01 -14.54 7.41
N ILE A 104 -2.90 -13.90 8.16
CA ILE A 104 -3.20 -14.29 9.55
C ILE A 104 -3.91 -15.64 9.62
N THR A 105 -4.80 -15.95 8.67
CA THR A 105 -5.42 -17.26 8.54
C THR A 105 -4.38 -18.37 8.38
N ARG A 106 -3.35 -18.14 7.57
CA ARG A 106 -2.25 -19.11 7.35
C ARG A 106 -1.31 -19.22 8.55
N LEU A 107 -1.06 -18.13 9.27
CA LEU A 107 -0.15 -18.10 10.42
C LEU A 107 -0.79 -18.68 11.69
N PHE A 108 -2.09 -18.51 11.87
CA PHE A 108 -2.81 -18.88 13.07
C PHE A 108 -4.03 -19.74 12.74
N ASN A 109 -5.16 -19.11 12.42
CA ASN A 109 -6.42 -19.77 12.06
C ASN A 109 -7.38 -18.78 11.40
N GLU A 110 -8.49 -19.30 10.83
CA GLU A 110 -9.51 -18.52 10.13
C GLU A 110 -10.17 -17.46 11.03
N ARG A 111 -10.47 -17.81 12.29
CA ARG A 111 -11.11 -16.85 13.22
C ARG A 111 -10.21 -15.66 13.49
N ALA A 112 -8.92 -15.88 13.73
CA ALA A 112 -7.94 -14.82 13.92
C ALA A 112 -7.82 -13.95 12.65
N GLY A 113 -7.75 -14.56 11.46
CA GLY A 113 -7.72 -13.84 10.18
C GLY A 113 -8.95 -12.98 9.98
N PHE A 114 -10.15 -13.53 10.19
CA PHE A 114 -11.41 -12.81 10.03
C PHE A 114 -11.52 -11.60 10.97
N TRP A 115 -11.30 -11.79 12.27
CA TRP A 115 -11.40 -10.71 13.23
C TRP A 115 -10.33 -9.63 13.04
N SER A 116 -9.09 -10.01 12.72
CA SER A 116 -8.03 -9.03 12.43
C SER A 116 -8.39 -8.16 11.23
N ALA A 117 -8.87 -8.77 10.16
CA ALA A 117 -9.27 -8.06 8.95
C ALA A 117 -10.52 -7.19 9.18
N LEU A 118 -11.51 -7.69 9.94
CA LEU A 118 -12.73 -6.94 10.25
C LEU A 118 -12.43 -5.72 11.12
N VAL A 119 -11.61 -5.86 12.17
CA VAL A 119 -11.20 -4.74 13.03
C VAL A 119 -10.50 -3.64 12.22
N LEU A 120 -9.58 -4.03 11.31
CA LEU A 120 -8.95 -3.07 10.42
C LEU A 120 -9.98 -2.37 9.52
N ALA A 121 -10.84 -3.15 8.85
CA ALA A 121 -11.83 -2.64 7.88
C ALA A 121 -12.88 -1.72 8.53
N THR A 122 -13.16 -1.88 9.83
CA THR A 122 -14.13 -1.06 10.58
C THR A 122 -13.48 0.09 11.37
N SER A 123 -12.15 0.22 11.30
CA SER A 123 -11.45 1.37 11.90
C SER A 123 -11.82 2.66 11.15
N VAL A 124 -12.26 3.67 11.88
CA VAL A 124 -12.71 4.97 11.32
C VAL A 124 -11.61 5.63 10.49
N GLN A 125 -10.39 5.67 11.01
CA GLN A 125 -9.26 6.26 10.29
C GLN A 125 -8.92 5.49 9.01
N PHE A 126 -8.95 4.16 9.05
CA PHE A 126 -8.69 3.33 7.87
C PHE A 126 -9.77 3.52 6.79
N PHE A 127 -11.03 3.59 7.20
CA PHE A 127 -12.16 3.90 6.32
C PHE A 127 -11.98 5.25 5.64
N TYR A 128 -11.68 6.30 6.42
CA TYR A 128 -11.46 7.65 5.88
C TYR A 128 -10.31 7.69 4.87
N LEU A 129 -9.13 7.16 5.24
CA LEU A 129 -7.96 7.13 4.37
C LEU A 129 -8.16 6.23 3.14
N GLY A 130 -8.96 5.17 3.26
CA GLY A 130 -9.31 4.30 2.13
C GLY A 130 -10.19 4.97 1.08
N LYS A 131 -10.84 6.10 1.42
CA LYS A 131 -11.70 6.88 0.52
C LYS A 131 -11.09 8.23 0.13
N ALA A 132 -9.90 8.54 0.61
CA ALA A 132 -9.19 9.77 0.29
C ALA A 132 -8.08 9.52 -0.74
N ALA A 133 -7.89 10.45 -1.67
CA ALA A 133 -6.82 10.40 -2.66
C ALA A 133 -5.47 10.79 -2.02
N VAL A 134 -4.94 9.91 -1.17
CA VAL A 134 -3.69 10.12 -0.43
C VAL A 134 -2.78 8.88 -0.46
N THR A 135 -1.49 9.08 -0.16
CA THR A 135 -0.47 8.03 -0.22
C THR A 135 -0.58 6.98 0.90
N ASP A 136 -1.35 7.26 1.97
CA ASP A 136 -1.27 6.53 3.24
C ASP A 136 -1.69 5.06 3.14
N THR A 137 -2.76 4.75 2.43
CA THR A 137 -3.19 3.36 2.24
C THR A 137 -2.25 2.57 1.34
N THR A 138 -1.64 3.22 0.34
CA THR A 138 -0.61 2.62 -0.50
C THR A 138 0.65 2.30 0.32
N LEU A 139 1.09 3.24 1.14
CA LEU A 139 2.19 3.02 2.08
C LEU A 139 1.86 1.89 3.06
N LEU A 140 0.67 1.91 3.67
CA LEU A 140 0.23 0.88 4.61
C LEU A 140 0.20 -0.51 3.97
N PHE A 141 -0.26 -0.63 2.72
CA PHE A 141 -0.26 -1.88 1.99
C PHE A 141 1.16 -2.47 1.86
N PHE A 142 2.12 -1.66 1.41
CA PHE A 142 3.49 -2.12 1.23
C PHE A 142 4.22 -2.36 2.57
N LEU A 143 4.02 -1.51 3.58
CA LEU A 143 4.59 -1.73 4.91
C LEU A 143 4.06 -3.03 5.56
N THR A 144 2.74 -3.21 5.54
CA THR A 144 2.10 -4.43 6.06
C THR A 144 2.56 -5.65 5.25
N GLY A 145 2.61 -5.53 3.92
CA GLY A 145 3.11 -6.57 3.03
C GLY A 145 4.53 -6.98 3.36
N SER A 146 5.43 -6.03 3.62
CA SER A 146 6.82 -6.32 3.98
C SER A 146 6.93 -7.11 5.28
N LEU A 147 6.17 -6.73 6.31
CA LEU A 147 6.16 -7.43 7.60
C LEU A 147 5.54 -8.84 7.50
N LEU A 148 4.45 -8.99 6.75
CA LEU A 148 3.82 -10.28 6.51
C LEU A 148 4.75 -11.21 5.69
N CYS A 149 5.45 -10.67 4.68
CA CYS A 149 6.45 -11.42 3.92
C CYS A 149 7.62 -11.87 4.81
N TYR A 150 8.05 -11.04 5.77
CA TYR A 150 9.03 -11.45 6.77
C TYR A 150 8.54 -12.63 7.61
N LEU A 151 7.31 -12.59 8.11
CA LEU A 151 6.71 -13.67 8.90
C LEU A 151 6.56 -14.98 8.08
N HIS A 152 6.21 -14.87 6.79
CA HIS A 152 6.14 -16.00 5.86
C HIS A 152 7.49 -16.44 5.29
N LYS A 153 8.61 -15.82 5.71
CA LYS A 153 9.97 -16.10 5.23
C LYS A 153 10.17 -15.85 3.71
N GLN A 154 9.34 -14.98 3.14
CA GLN A 154 9.41 -14.56 1.73
C GLN A 154 10.28 -13.31 1.61
N TYR A 155 11.57 -13.45 1.89
CA TYR A 155 12.46 -12.29 2.07
C TYR A 155 12.63 -11.44 0.81
N TRP A 156 12.64 -12.02 -0.38
CA TRP A 156 12.74 -11.25 -1.63
C TRP A 156 11.54 -10.30 -1.79
N LEU A 157 10.34 -10.82 -1.59
CA LEU A 157 9.12 -10.01 -1.68
C LEU A 157 9.06 -8.95 -0.57
N MET A 158 9.62 -9.24 0.61
CA MET A 158 9.78 -8.26 1.68
C MET A 158 10.58 -7.04 1.20
N TYR A 159 11.74 -7.23 0.55
CA TYR A 159 12.55 -6.13 0.03
C TYR A 159 11.86 -5.37 -1.11
N VAL A 160 11.13 -6.06 -1.97
CA VAL A 160 10.30 -5.43 -3.01
C VAL A 160 9.24 -4.52 -2.36
N CYS A 161 8.51 -5.02 -1.35
CA CYS A 161 7.52 -4.21 -0.62
C CYS A 161 8.17 -2.99 0.06
N MET A 162 9.34 -3.15 0.70
CA MET A 162 10.08 -2.03 1.28
C MET A 162 10.48 -0.98 0.24
N ALA A 163 10.93 -1.41 -0.93
CA ALA A 163 11.30 -0.52 -2.03
C ALA A 163 10.08 0.26 -2.55
N LEU A 164 8.96 -0.44 -2.80
CA LEU A 164 7.72 0.20 -3.26
C LEU A 164 7.13 1.15 -2.20
N ALA A 165 7.25 0.81 -0.91
CA ALA A 165 6.90 1.72 0.18
C ALA A 165 7.77 3.00 0.16
N THR A 166 9.07 2.85 -0.14
CA THR A 166 9.99 4.00 -0.27
C THR A 166 9.64 4.87 -1.46
N VAL A 167 9.32 4.28 -2.62
CA VAL A 167 8.85 5.03 -3.80
C VAL A 167 7.45 5.63 -3.58
N THR A 168 6.74 5.24 -2.51
CA THR A 168 5.45 5.84 -2.12
C THR A 168 5.63 7.06 -1.21
N LYS A 169 6.46 7.00 -0.17
CA LYS A 169 6.55 8.07 0.85
C LYS A 169 7.97 8.30 1.40
N GLY A 170 9.01 7.87 0.67
CA GLY A 170 10.41 8.10 1.03
C GLY A 170 10.97 7.08 2.03
N PRO A 171 12.05 7.42 2.77
CA PRO A 171 12.84 6.47 3.56
C PRO A 171 12.09 5.68 4.62
N ILE A 172 10.90 6.14 5.03
CA ILE A 172 10.04 5.43 5.98
C ILE A 172 9.71 4.00 5.51
N GLY A 173 9.70 3.79 4.17
CA GLY A 173 9.42 2.50 3.55
C GLY A 173 10.40 1.39 3.93
N ILE A 174 11.65 1.72 4.21
CA ILE A 174 12.66 0.74 4.66
C ILE A 174 12.95 0.88 6.16
N VAL A 175 13.00 2.11 6.68
CA VAL A 175 13.38 2.36 8.08
C VAL A 175 12.37 1.75 9.04
N PHE A 176 11.08 1.92 8.78
CA PHE A 176 10.02 1.46 9.68
C PHE A 176 9.96 -0.07 9.78
N PRO A 177 9.80 -0.84 8.68
CA PRO A 177 9.81 -2.29 8.77
C PRO A 177 11.18 -2.85 9.16
N GLY A 178 12.28 -2.21 8.75
CA GLY A 178 13.63 -2.58 9.16
C GLY A 178 13.84 -2.48 10.67
N ALA A 179 13.37 -1.41 11.29
CA ALA A 179 13.43 -1.24 12.75
C ALA A 179 12.60 -2.30 13.49
N ILE A 180 11.36 -2.57 13.02
CA ILE A 180 10.49 -3.60 13.61
C ILE A 180 11.14 -4.98 13.53
N ILE A 181 11.67 -5.35 12.35
CA ILE A 181 12.33 -6.64 12.13
C ILE A 181 13.59 -6.75 12.99
N PHE A 182 14.39 -5.69 13.07
CA PHE A 182 15.58 -5.64 13.91
C PHE A 182 15.24 -5.84 15.39
N LEU A 183 14.26 -5.10 15.91
CA LEU A 183 13.79 -5.24 17.29
C LEU A 183 13.24 -6.66 17.55
N HIS A 184 12.48 -7.21 16.63
CA HIS A 184 12.00 -8.59 16.75
C HIS A 184 13.16 -9.60 16.84
N ILE A 185 14.21 -9.47 16.03
CA ILE A 185 15.39 -10.34 16.06
C ILE A 185 16.15 -10.16 17.38
N LEU A 186 16.31 -8.91 17.83
CA LEU A 186 16.96 -8.58 19.09
C LEU A 186 16.24 -9.21 20.30
N CYS A 187 14.90 -9.01 20.39
CA CYS A 187 14.08 -9.55 21.48
C CYS A 187 14.00 -11.06 21.50
N THR A 188 14.04 -11.70 20.34
CA THR A 188 13.94 -13.17 20.22
C THR A 188 15.29 -13.89 20.20
N GLY A 189 16.41 -13.15 20.13
CA GLY A 189 17.77 -13.71 20.03
C GLY A 189 18.06 -14.46 18.72
N GLN A 190 17.21 -14.33 17.71
CA GLN A 190 17.28 -15.14 16.48
C GLN A 190 18.20 -14.54 15.41
N TRP A 191 19.45 -14.22 15.77
CA TRP A 191 20.43 -13.60 14.87
C TRP A 191 20.70 -14.37 13.59
N GLN A 192 20.54 -15.70 13.61
CA GLN A 192 20.68 -16.53 12.41
C GLN A 192 19.69 -16.17 11.28
N LYS A 193 18.58 -15.50 11.60
CA LYS A 193 17.64 -15.01 10.58
C LYS A 193 18.28 -14.00 9.64
N LEU A 194 19.21 -13.15 10.12
CA LEU A 194 19.91 -12.17 9.27
C LEU A 194 20.62 -12.83 8.08
N PHE A 195 21.27 -13.98 8.31
CA PHE A 195 21.94 -14.72 7.23
C PHE A 195 20.94 -15.31 6.23
N LYS A 196 19.78 -15.80 6.72
CA LYS A 196 18.71 -16.36 5.86
C LYS A 196 17.98 -15.30 5.06
N MET A 197 17.96 -14.06 5.53
CA MET A 197 17.32 -12.93 4.85
C MET A 197 18.12 -12.43 3.63
N HIS A 198 19.35 -12.93 3.40
CA HIS A 198 20.22 -12.50 2.30
C HIS A 198 20.35 -10.98 2.20
N CYS A 199 20.62 -10.31 3.33
CA CYS A 199 20.52 -8.85 3.47
C CYS A 199 21.24 -8.08 2.36
N LEU A 200 22.46 -8.46 1.97
CA LEU A 200 23.20 -7.77 0.92
C LEU A 200 22.47 -7.84 -0.43
N ARG A 201 22.02 -9.03 -0.85
CA ARG A 201 21.30 -9.21 -2.12
C ARG A 201 19.93 -8.55 -2.08
N GLY A 202 19.25 -8.62 -0.93
CA GLY A 202 17.97 -7.97 -0.72
C GLY A 202 18.07 -6.44 -0.80
N LEU A 203 19.12 -5.84 -0.20
CA LEU A 203 19.40 -4.41 -0.31
C LEU A 203 19.75 -4.00 -1.75
N LEU A 204 20.49 -4.82 -2.50
CA LEU A 204 20.73 -4.55 -3.92
C LEU A 204 19.42 -4.50 -4.71
N LEU A 205 18.51 -5.47 -4.48
CA LEU A 205 17.18 -5.46 -5.12
C LEU A 205 16.37 -4.23 -4.70
N TYR A 206 16.40 -3.88 -3.40
CA TYR A 206 15.74 -2.67 -2.89
C TYR A 206 16.25 -1.42 -3.61
N PHE A 207 17.56 -1.21 -3.68
CA PHE A 207 18.14 -0.05 -4.35
C PHE A 207 17.87 -0.05 -5.84
N PHE A 208 17.89 -1.20 -6.51
CA PHE A 208 17.53 -1.29 -7.92
C PHE A 208 16.11 -0.78 -8.22
N ILE A 209 15.16 -0.98 -7.30
CA ILE A 209 13.77 -0.52 -7.45
C ILE A 209 13.61 0.93 -6.97
N ALA A 210 14.23 1.30 -5.84
CA ALA A 210 13.98 2.59 -5.18
C ALA A 210 14.87 3.73 -5.66
N ALA A 211 16.09 3.46 -6.15
CA ALA A 211 17.07 4.47 -6.53
C ALA A 211 16.86 5.15 -7.90
N PRO A 212 16.11 4.60 -8.88
CA PRO A 212 15.92 5.30 -10.16
C PRO A 212 15.16 6.62 -10.04
N TRP A 213 14.46 6.83 -8.97
CA TRP A 213 13.79 8.09 -8.65
C TRP A 213 14.49 8.80 -7.48
#